data_969c5f3bc3b2d85a8c733a446e6e92be
#
_entry.id   969c5f3bc3b2d85a8c733a446e6e92be
#
_cell.length_a   1.000
_cell.length_b   1.000
_cell.length_c   1.000
_cell.angle_alpha   90.00
_cell.angle_beta   90.00
_cell.angle_gamma   90.00
#
_symmetry.space_group_name_H-M   'P 1'
#
loop_
_entity.id
_entity.type
_entity.pdbx_description
1 polymer ?
#
loop_
_entity_poly.entity_id
_entity_poly.type
_entity_poly.pdbx_seq_one_letter_code
_entity_poly.pdbx_strand_id
1 'polypeptide(L)'
;MLRLTITLLLALLASVPALGDPGGSAKPVTRLWEHLDTSSLHLKSRAALVVDDFGNELYAKQAEHAMPIASITKLMTAMVLLDARLPLDEPITITKADRDLLRLTGSRLRYGATLTRGELITLALMSSENRAAAALARTFPGGREAFVKRMNAKANLLGLYDTHFADATGLSADNVSTARDLARLVRAASRYPLIHEATTNRSLEVRPYKGRGPLRYVNTNRLLKNDAWNIELSKTGYINEAGRCLVMLAEFREEPVVLVFLNAFGKLTPMGDANRVRKWVEKGIRNAEQLAAGERTAAF
;
A
#
# COMPACT_ATOMS: atom_id res chain seq x y z
N MET A 1 -4.42 59.26 -52.62
CA MET A 1 -5.19 59.61 -51.41
C MET A 1 -5.98 58.37 -50.96
N LEU A 2 -5.42 57.61 -49.99
CA LEU A 2 -6.01 56.35 -49.53
C LEU A 2 -6.61 56.61 -48.13
N ARG A 3 -7.93 56.55 -48.04
CA ARG A 3 -8.67 56.70 -46.75
C ARG A 3 -8.63 55.43 -46.00
N LEU A 4 -7.99 55.42 -44.81
CA LEU A 4 -7.95 54.36 -43.83
C LEU A 4 -9.20 54.48 -43.00
N THR A 5 -10.09 53.49 -43.08
CA THR A 5 -11.28 53.37 -42.22
C THR A 5 -10.89 52.46 -41.05
N ILE A 6 -10.83 53.04 -39.83
CA ILE A 6 -10.60 52.33 -38.58
C ILE A 6 -11.96 51.81 -38.09
N THR A 7 -12.14 50.50 -38.10
CA THR A 7 -13.31 49.85 -37.50
C THR A 7 -13.04 49.57 -36.02
N LEU A 8 -13.78 50.25 -35.16
CA LEU A 8 -13.71 50.09 -33.70
C LEU A 8 -14.49 48.81 -33.32
N LEU A 9 -13.77 47.78 -32.84
CA LEU A 9 -14.37 46.57 -32.34
C LEU A 9 -14.71 46.77 -30.86
N LEU A 10 -15.99 46.96 -30.54
CA LEU A 10 -16.49 46.95 -29.15
C LEU A 10 -16.44 45.52 -28.63
N ALA A 11 -15.53 45.22 -27.67
CA ALA A 11 -15.54 43.99 -26.92
C ALA A 11 -16.65 44.05 -25.86
N LEU A 12 -17.70 43.26 -26.02
CA LEU A 12 -18.68 42.96 -24.97
C LEU A 12 -17.98 42.11 -23.92
N LEU A 13 -17.71 42.69 -22.78
CA LEU A 13 -17.37 41.94 -21.55
C LEU A 13 -18.66 41.26 -21.03
N ALA A 14 -18.84 39.97 -21.38
CA ALA A 14 -19.84 39.13 -20.73
C ALA A 14 -19.34 38.82 -19.33
N SER A 15 -20.02 39.37 -18.32
CA SER A 15 -19.85 38.98 -16.91
C SER A 15 -20.26 37.53 -16.73
N VAL A 16 -19.26 36.66 -16.52
CA VAL A 16 -19.49 35.27 -16.06
C VAL A 16 -20.01 35.34 -14.65
N PRO A 17 -21.21 34.81 -14.34
CA PRO A 17 -21.65 34.72 -12.95
C PRO A 17 -20.69 33.74 -12.22
N ALA A 18 -20.13 34.18 -11.10
CA ALA A 18 -19.41 33.34 -10.17
C ALA A 18 -20.34 32.17 -9.79
N LEU A 19 -19.97 30.95 -10.24
CA LEU A 19 -20.55 29.72 -9.72
C LEU A 19 -20.27 29.70 -8.21
N GLY A 20 -21.32 29.94 -7.44
CA GLY A 20 -21.31 29.77 -5.99
C GLY A 20 -20.81 28.37 -5.67
N ASP A 21 -19.84 28.34 -4.80
CA ASP A 21 -19.29 27.13 -4.17
C ASP A 21 -20.49 26.30 -3.63
N PRO A 22 -20.78 25.09 -4.13
CA PRO A 22 -21.76 24.25 -3.49
C PRO A 22 -21.13 23.87 -2.17
N GLY A 23 -21.61 24.46 -1.09
CA GLY A 23 -21.24 24.14 0.29
C GLY A 23 -21.37 22.64 0.52
N GLY A 24 -20.36 21.90 0.11
CA GLY A 24 -20.10 20.56 0.58
C GLY A 24 -19.85 20.68 2.07
N SER A 25 -20.83 20.33 2.88
CA SER A 25 -20.65 20.18 4.31
C SER A 25 -19.43 19.30 4.51
N ALA A 26 -18.31 19.90 4.95
CA ALA A 26 -17.16 19.14 5.40
C ALA A 26 -17.72 18.10 6.39
N LYS A 27 -17.66 16.82 6.02
CA LYS A 27 -18.04 15.76 6.96
C LYS A 27 -17.27 16.04 8.24
N PRO A 28 -17.92 16.01 9.41
CA PRO A 28 -17.24 16.21 10.67
C PRO A 28 -16.34 15.01 10.94
N VAL A 29 -15.19 15.00 10.29
CA VAL A 29 -14.18 13.93 10.27
C VAL A 29 -13.54 13.73 11.63
N THR A 30 -13.58 14.72 12.43
CA THR A 30 -12.83 14.85 13.68
C THR A 30 -13.44 14.09 14.85
N ARG A 31 -14.74 13.90 14.92
CA ARG A 31 -15.38 13.39 16.15
C ARG A 31 -15.06 11.94 16.50
N LEU A 32 -14.87 11.07 15.51
CA LEU A 32 -14.53 9.65 15.76
C LEU A 32 -13.16 9.46 16.39
N TRP A 33 -12.22 10.34 16.06
CA TRP A 33 -10.82 10.23 16.47
C TRP A 33 -10.47 11.12 17.69
N GLU A 34 -11.30 12.13 18.01
CA GLU A 34 -11.06 13.08 19.12
C GLU A 34 -10.96 12.40 20.49
N HIS A 35 -11.55 11.22 20.64
CA HIS A 35 -11.59 10.47 21.91
C HIS A 35 -10.59 9.30 21.95
N LEU A 36 -9.61 9.28 21.03
CA LEU A 36 -8.53 8.30 21.04
C LEU A 36 -7.45 8.69 22.06
N ASP A 37 -7.35 7.94 23.14
CA ASP A 37 -6.26 8.10 24.11
C ASP A 37 -5.00 7.36 23.61
N THR A 38 -4.07 8.11 23.02
CA THR A 38 -2.80 7.59 22.50
C THR A 38 -1.90 7.02 23.59
N SER A 39 -2.04 7.47 24.84
CA SER A 39 -1.23 6.98 25.96
C SER A 39 -1.55 5.53 26.32
N SER A 40 -2.76 5.08 26.01
CA SER A 40 -3.22 3.71 26.25
C SER A 40 -2.80 2.70 25.17
N LEU A 41 -2.24 3.16 24.04
CA LEU A 41 -1.85 2.29 22.92
C LEU A 41 -0.37 1.92 23.00
N HIS A 42 -0.09 0.67 23.38
CA HIS A 42 1.27 0.15 23.47
C HIS A 42 1.57 -0.84 22.34
N LEU A 43 2.24 -0.38 21.28
CA LEU A 43 2.66 -1.19 20.16
C LEU A 43 4.06 -1.77 20.36
N LYS A 44 4.26 -3.03 19.94
CA LYS A 44 5.52 -3.79 20.10
C LYS A 44 6.45 -3.63 18.89
N SER A 45 5.95 -3.19 17.74
CA SER A 45 6.77 -2.83 16.59
C SER A 45 7.68 -1.65 16.93
N ARG A 46 8.89 -1.63 16.38
CA ARG A 46 9.88 -0.57 16.67
C ARG A 46 9.42 0.77 16.13
N ALA A 47 8.94 0.80 14.88
CA ALA A 47 8.26 1.96 14.32
C ALA A 47 6.83 1.61 13.95
N ALA A 48 5.91 2.55 14.15
CA ALA A 48 4.51 2.40 13.81
C ALA A 48 3.88 3.74 13.46
N LEU A 49 2.91 3.67 12.54
CA LEU A 49 2.09 4.82 12.18
C LEU A 49 0.66 4.35 11.93
N VAL A 50 -0.29 5.12 12.45
CA VAL A 50 -1.72 4.95 12.18
C VAL A 50 -2.24 6.30 11.70
N VAL A 51 -2.80 6.35 10.48
CA VAL A 51 -3.32 7.59 9.88
C VAL A 51 -4.71 7.35 9.29
N ASP A 52 -5.61 8.32 9.45
CA ASP A 52 -6.92 8.30 8.83
C ASP A 52 -6.87 8.60 7.32
N ASP A 53 -8.02 8.60 6.63
CA ASP A 53 -8.08 8.85 5.18
C ASP A 53 -7.63 10.26 4.78
N PHE A 54 -7.69 11.24 5.67
CA PHE A 54 -7.25 12.61 5.42
C PHE A 54 -5.76 12.84 5.68
N GLY A 55 -5.05 11.83 6.24
CA GLY A 55 -3.64 11.92 6.59
C GLY A 55 -3.39 12.42 8.00
N ASN A 56 -4.44 12.57 8.82
CA ASN A 56 -4.26 12.90 10.23
C ASN A 56 -3.62 11.74 10.98
N GLU A 57 -2.60 12.04 11.77
CA GLU A 57 -1.91 11.03 12.57
C GLU A 57 -2.70 10.71 13.83
N LEU A 58 -3.24 9.51 13.88
CA LEU A 58 -3.94 9.00 15.05
C LEU A 58 -2.96 8.43 16.09
N TYR A 59 -1.82 7.89 15.63
CA TYR A 59 -0.72 7.40 16.45
C TYR A 59 0.57 7.35 15.65
N ALA A 60 1.67 7.81 16.24
CA ALA A 60 3.00 7.73 15.65
C ALA A 60 4.05 7.26 16.68
N LYS A 61 4.95 6.38 16.24
CA LYS A 61 6.08 5.89 17.00
C LYS A 61 7.27 5.72 16.05
N GLN A 62 8.32 6.51 16.22
CA GLN A 62 9.51 6.51 15.34
C GLN A 62 9.14 6.52 13.85
N ALA A 63 8.09 7.28 13.47
CA ALA A 63 7.51 7.23 12.14
C ALA A 63 8.40 7.79 11.03
N GLU A 64 9.40 8.64 11.39
CA GLU A 64 10.37 9.24 10.48
C GLU A 64 11.67 8.43 10.37
N HIS A 65 11.82 7.35 11.15
CA HIS A 65 13.07 6.59 11.12
C HIS A 65 13.10 5.66 9.92
N ALA A 66 14.03 5.93 8.98
CA ALA A 66 14.24 5.07 7.82
C ALA A 66 14.83 3.72 8.24
N MET A 67 14.25 2.64 7.75
CA MET A 67 14.70 1.27 8.03
C MET A 67 14.38 0.33 6.88
N PRO A 68 15.04 -0.85 6.80
CA PRO A 68 14.72 -1.84 5.79
C PRO A 68 13.26 -2.27 5.85
N ILE A 69 12.61 -2.39 4.68
CA ILE A 69 11.16 -2.64 4.55
C ILE A 69 10.83 -4.03 4.01
N ALA A 70 11.84 -4.79 3.63
CA ALA A 70 11.67 -6.11 3.04
C ALA A 70 10.64 -6.11 1.90
N SER A 71 9.81 -7.14 1.84
CA SER A 71 8.81 -7.34 0.76
C SER A 71 7.67 -6.30 0.71
N ILE A 72 7.64 -5.28 1.56
CA ILE A 72 6.74 -4.13 1.34
C ILE A 72 7.09 -3.46 0.00
N THR A 73 8.35 -3.51 -0.42
CA THR A 73 8.89 -3.13 -1.73
C THR A 73 8.00 -3.57 -2.90
N LYS A 74 7.37 -4.76 -2.80
CA LYS A 74 6.57 -5.33 -3.90
C LYS A 74 5.30 -4.54 -4.22
N LEU A 75 4.85 -3.64 -3.33
CA LEU A 75 3.79 -2.68 -3.67
C LEU A 75 4.29 -1.71 -4.75
N MET A 76 5.47 -1.13 -4.59
CA MET A 76 6.09 -0.26 -5.61
C MET A 76 6.35 -1.03 -6.90
N THR A 77 6.83 -2.28 -6.80
CA THR A 77 7.04 -3.16 -7.95
C THR A 77 5.76 -3.31 -8.78
N ALA A 78 4.64 -3.62 -8.13
CA ALA A 78 3.36 -3.76 -8.82
C ALA A 78 2.89 -2.42 -9.45
N MET A 79 3.01 -1.32 -8.73
CA MET A 79 2.62 0.00 -9.25
C MET A 79 3.41 0.38 -10.51
N VAL A 80 4.73 0.18 -10.53
CA VAL A 80 5.58 0.49 -11.70
C VAL A 80 5.18 -0.35 -12.91
N LEU A 81 4.87 -1.64 -12.70
CA LEU A 81 4.43 -2.54 -13.77
C LEU A 81 3.08 -2.12 -14.36
N LEU A 82 2.13 -1.76 -13.49
CA LEU A 82 0.79 -1.34 -13.90
C LEU A 82 0.81 0.01 -14.62
N ASP A 83 1.65 0.94 -14.18
CA ASP A 83 1.85 2.21 -14.87
C ASP A 83 2.45 2.04 -16.28
N ALA A 84 3.30 1.04 -16.46
CA ALA A 84 3.90 0.74 -17.75
C ALA A 84 2.90 0.13 -18.75
N ARG A 85 1.70 -0.25 -18.30
CA ARG A 85 0.62 -0.82 -19.12
C ARG A 85 1.05 -2.00 -20.00
N LEU A 86 2.02 -2.78 -19.53
CA LEU A 86 2.45 -3.99 -20.22
C LEU A 86 1.31 -5.03 -20.22
N PRO A 87 1.17 -5.86 -21.28
CA PRO A 87 0.13 -6.88 -21.35
C PRO A 87 0.16 -7.80 -20.13
N LEU A 88 -0.95 -7.90 -19.41
CA LEU A 88 -1.07 -8.73 -18.21
C LEU A 88 -1.19 -10.21 -18.52
N ASP A 89 -1.61 -10.56 -19.71
CA ASP A 89 -1.73 -11.93 -20.27
C ASP A 89 -0.43 -12.44 -20.87
N GLU A 90 0.61 -11.59 -21.02
CA GLU A 90 1.92 -11.99 -21.53
C GLU A 90 2.52 -13.09 -20.67
N PRO A 91 2.87 -14.28 -21.28
CA PRO A 91 3.48 -15.37 -20.56
C PRO A 91 4.95 -15.08 -20.24
N ILE A 92 5.32 -15.23 -18.98
CA ILE A 92 6.68 -15.02 -18.47
C ILE A 92 7.19 -16.33 -17.88
N THR A 93 8.33 -16.79 -18.38
CA THR A 93 8.99 -18.00 -17.88
C THR A 93 10.04 -17.64 -16.81
N ILE A 94 9.98 -18.35 -15.70
CA ILE A 94 10.97 -18.26 -14.63
C ILE A 94 12.27 -18.91 -15.07
N THR A 95 13.37 -18.20 -14.94
CA THR A 95 14.69 -18.62 -15.36
C THR A 95 15.69 -18.67 -14.19
N LYS A 96 16.90 -19.17 -14.45
CA LYS A 96 18.00 -19.14 -13.45
C LYS A 96 18.35 -17.70 -13.03
N ALA A 97 18.13 -16.72 -13.92
CA ALA A 97 18.35 -15.32 -13.63
C ALA A 97 17.41 -14.76 -12.54
N ASP A 98 16.28 -15.42 -12.25
CA ASP A 98 15.32 -15.00 -11.23
C ASP A 98 15.61 -15.60 -9.83
N ARG A 99 16.74 -16.32 -9.71
CA ARG A 99 17.18 -16.88 -8.43
C ARG A 99 17.64 -15.78 -7.50
N ASP A 100 17.21 -15.88 -6.26
CA ASP A 100 17.77 -15.11 -5.16
C ASP A 100 19.20 -15.62 -4.84
N LEU A 101 20.20 -14.79 -5.13
CA LEU A 101 21.61 -15.08 -4.82
C LEU A 101 22.07 -14.38 -3.53
N LEU A 102 21.24 -13.50 -2.97
CA LEU A 102 21.60 -12.72 -1.79
C LEU A 102 21.28 -13.48 -0.49
N ARG A 103 20.07 -14.06 -0.42
CA ARG A 103 19.57 -14.74 0.80
C ARG A 103 19.24 -16.20 0.58
N LEU A 104 19.35 -16.67 -0.67
CA LEU A 104 19.08 -18.03 -1.09
C LEU A 104 17.69 -18.51 -0.72
N THR A 105 16.71 -17.60 -0.75
CA THR A 105 15.31 -17.94 -0.40
C THR A 105 14.74 -18.99 -1.35
N GLY A 106 14.00 -19.93 -0.80
CA GLY A 106 13.29 -20.93 -1.56
C GLY A 106 12.13 -20.32 -2.36
N SER A 107 11.75 -20.99 -3.46
CA SER A 107 10.56 -20.68 -4.23
C SER A 107 9.92 -21.96 -4.76
N ARG A 108 8.60 -21.98 -4.84
CA ARG A 108 7.83 -23.07 -5.45
C ARG A 108 7.74 -22.94 -6.98
N LEU A 109 8.00 -21.75 -7.53
CA LEU A 109 8.18 -21.54 -8.95
C LEU A 109 9.59 -21.99 -9.35
N ARG A 110 9.71 -23.23 -9.82
CA ARG A 110 10.98 -23.78 -10.34
C ARG A 110 11.28 -23.16 -11.70
N TYR A 111 12.51 -23.28 -12.17
CA TYR A 111 12.89 -22.86 -13.52
C TYR A 111 12.06 -23.59 -14.56
N GLY A 112 11.64 -22.88 -15.61
CA GLY A 112 10.69 -23.35 -16.60
C GLY A 112 9.21 -23.19 -16.21
N ALA A 113 8.89 -22.74 -15.00
CA ALA A 113 7.54 -22.31 -14.66
C ALA A 113 7.13 -21.13 -15.53
N THR A 114 5.97 -21.20 -16.18
CA THR A 114 5.45 -20.11 -17.01
C THR A 114 4.08 -19.71 -16.50
N LEU A 115 3.92 -18.44 -16.23
CA LEU A 115 2.68 -17.80 -15.76
C LEU A 115 2.51 -16.48 -16.50
N THR A 116 1.30 -15.96 -16.53
CA THR A 116 1.05 -14.62 -17.06
C THR A 116 1.66 -13.54 -16.16
N ARG A 117 1.92 -12.36 -16.72
CA ARG A 117 2.39 -11.20 -15.95
C ARG A 117 1.44 -10.89 -14.78
N GLY A 118 0.13 -10.91 -15.01
CA GLY A 118 -0.88 -10.69 -13.98
C GLY A 118 -0.83 -11.70 -12.85
N GLU A 119 -0.70 -13.00 -13.17
CA GLU A 119 -0.52 -14.06 -12.17
C GLU A 119 0.76 -13.87 -11.35
N LEU A 120 1.87 -13.47 -11.98
CA LEU A 120 3.12 -13.18 -11.27
C LEU A 120 3.00 -11.96 -10.35
N ILE A 121 2.31 -10.88 -10.77
CA ILE A 121 2.02 -9.72 -9.91
C ILE A 121 1.20 -10.19 -8.70
N THR A 122 0.15 -10.97 -8.91
CA THR A 122 -0.70 -11.48 -7.83
C THR A 122 0.10 -12.36 -6.86
N LEU A 123 0.94 -13.26 -7.35
CA LEU A 123 1.79 -14.08 -6.48
C LEU A 123 2.83 -13.27 -5.71
N ALA A 124 3.44 -12.26 -6.34
CA ALA A 124 4.39 -11.36 -5.69
C ALA A 124 3.75 -10.58 -4.54
N LEU A 125 2.50 -10.15 -4.70
CA LEU A 125 1.76 -9.39 -3.69
C LEU A 125 1.17 -10.29 -2.61
N MET A 126 0.38 -11.29 -2.97
CA MET A 126 -0.38 -12.15 -2.06
C MET A 126 0.53 -13.06 -1.22
N SER A 127 1.38 -13.84 -1.90
CA SER A 127 2.25 -14.83 -1.25
C SER A 127 3.69 -14.37 -1.05
N SER A 128 3.98 -13.13 -1.47
CA SER A 128 5.33 -12.54 -1.39
C SER A 128 6.38 -13.32 -2.20
N GLU A 129 5.99 -13.89 -3.34
CA GLU A 129 6.84 -14.75 -4.18
C GLU A 129 8.00 -13.95 -4.78
N ASN A 130 9.24 -14.30 -4.39
CA ASN A 130 10.43 -13.54 -4.77
C ASN A 130 10.84 -13.75 -6.24
N ARG A 131 10.73 -14.99 -6.76
CA ARG A 131 11.03 -15.24 -8.19
C ARG A 131 10.04 -14.58 -9.12
N ALA A 132 8.77 -14.47 -8.69
CA ALA A 132 7.78 -13.72 -9.45
C ALA A 132 8.20 -12.24 -9.57
N ALA A 133 8.53 -11.59 -8.46
CA ALA A 133 8.99 -10.20 -8.48
C ALA A 133 10.29 -10.01 -9.28
N ALA A 134 11.24 -10.95 -9.17
CA ALA A 134 12.49 -10.90 -9.92
C ALA A 134 12.27 -11.05 -11.43
N ALA A 135 11.39 -11.98 -11.85
CA ALA A 135 11.05 -12.20 -13.26
C ALA A 135 10.32 -10.99 -13.86
N LEU A 136 9.41 -10.39 -13.12
CA LEU A 136 8.71 -9.16 -13.50
C LEU A 136 9.69 -8.01 -13.77
N ALA A 137 10.65 -7.77 -12.87
CA ALA A 137 11.67 -6.75 -13.07
C ALA A 137 12.64 -7.08 -14.23
N ARG A 138 13.00 -8.36 -14.41
CA ARG A 138 13.86 -8.80 -15.52
C ARG A 138 13.20 -8.57 -16.88
N THR A 139 11.91 -8.83 -16.99
CA THR A 139 11.15 -8.71 -18.25
C THR A 139 10.59 -7.32 -18.50
N PHE A 140 10.89 -6.36 -17.63
CA PHE A 140 10.56 -4.97 -17.86
C PHE A 140 11.43 -4.38 -18.99
N PRO A 141 10.91 -3.44 -19.80
CA PRO A 141 11.71 -2.76 -20.82
C PRO A 141 12.96 -2.10 -20.22
N GLY A 142 14.13 -2.48 -20.71
CA GLY A 142 15.43 -2.08 -20.16
C GLY A 142 15.92 -2.90 -18.96
N GLY A 143 15.18 -3.95 -18.58
CA GLY A 143 15.59 -4.91 -17.56
C GLY A 143 15.55 -4.37 -16.12
N ARG A 144 16.24 -5.09 -15.21
CA ARG A 144 16.18 -4.81 -13.76
C ARG A 144 16.68 -3.41 -13.38
N GLU A 145 17.74 -2.95 -14.01
CA GLU A 145 18.32 -1.64 -13.70
C GLU A 145 17.35 -0.51 -14.05
N ALA A 146 16.78 -0.54 -15.25
CA ALA A 146 15.76 0.42 -15.67
C ALA A 146 14.52 0.34 -14.77
N PHE A 147 14.15 -0.87 -14.31
CA PHE A 147 13.03 -1.09 -13.41
C PHE A 147 13.26 -0.41 -12.06
N VAL A 148 14.41 -0.64 -11.42
CA VAL A 148 14.77 0.00 -10.12
C VAL A 148 14.84 1.52 -10.25
N LYS A 149 15.44 2.02 -11.34
CA LYS A 149 15.43 3.46 -11.64
C LYS A 149 14.00 4.02 -11.72
N ARG A 150 13.07 3.27 -12.33
CA ARG A 150 11.66 3.66 -12.40
C ARG A 150 10.96 3.63 -11.05
N MET A 151 11.30 2.64 -10.18
CA MET A 151 10.78 2.59 -8.80
C MET A 151 11.17 3.84 -8.01
N ASN A 152 12.43 4.24 -8.05
CA ASN A 152 12.90 5.44 -7.34
C ASN A 152 12.35 6.74 -7.94
N ALA A 153 12.21 6.82 -9.28
CA ALA A 153 11.54 7.95 -9.91
C ALA A 153 10.08 8.07 -9.46
N LYS A 154 9.36 6.93 -9.35
CA LYS A 154 7.98 6.92 -8.83
C LYS A 154 7.92 7.27 -7.34
N ALA A 155 8.89 6.84 -6.54
CA ALA A 155 8.97 7.23 -5.13
C ALA A 155 9.04 8.77 -5.00
N ASN A 156 9.89 9.42 -5.77
CA ASN A 156 10.00 10.89 -5.80
C ASN A 156 8.68 11.56 -6.22
N LEU A 157 8.00 11.05 -7.26
CA LEU A 157 6.70 11.56 -7.71
C LEU A 157 5.61 11.45 -6.65
N LEU A 158 5.70 10.46 -5.76
CA LEU A 158 4.76 10.25 -4.65
C LEU A 158 5.15 11.01 -3.38
N GLY A 159 6.26 11.77 -3.39
CA GLY A 159 6.77 12.47 -2.21
C GLY A 159 7.33 11.53 -1.14
N LEU A 160 7.87 10.37 -1.53
CA LEU A 160 8.51 9.40 -0.63
C LEU A 160 10.00 9.72 -0.56
N TYR A 161 10.34 10.81 0.10
CA TYR A 161 11.70 11.35 0.04
C TYR A 161 12.71 10.59 0.91
N ASP A 162 12.23 9.85 1.91
CA ASP A 162 13.04 9.00 2.77
C ASP A 162 12.99 7.52 2.35
N THR A 163 12.59 7.27 1.07
CA THR A 163 12.45 5.93 0.52
C THR A 163 13.45 5.69 -0.60
N HIS A 164 14.14 4.57 -0.53
CA HIS A 164 15.04 4.09 -1.57
C HIS A 164 14.78 2.63 -1.90
N PHE A 165 14.79 2.30 -3.19
CA PHE A 165 14.67 0.93 -3.70
C PHE A 165 15.96 0.51 -4.38
N ALA A 166 16.57 -0.58 -3.93
CA ALA A 166 17.75 -1.21 -4.51
C ALA A 166 17.40 -2.41 -5.39
N ASP A 167 16.25 -3.05 -5.15
CA ASP A 167 15.73 -4.16 -5.95
C ASP A 167 14.20 -4.21 -5.95
N ALA A 168 13.64 -5.05 -6.83
CA ALA A 168 12.18 -5.20 -6.97
C ALA A 168 11.56 -6.20 -5.99
N THR A 169 12.36 -6.95 -5.22
CA THR A 169 11.89 -8.04 -4.37
C THR A 169 11.80 -7.65 -2.89
N GLY A 170 12.61 -6.71 -2.45
CA GLY A 170 12.81 -6.34 -1.05
C GLY A 170 13.74 -7.30 -0.31
N LEU A 171 14.60 -8.03 -1.03
CA LEU A 171 15.59 -8.91 -0.42
C LEU A 171 16.87 -8.16 0.00
N SER A 172 17.21 -7.05 -0.68
CA SER A 172 18.25 -6.15 -0.21
C SER A 172 17.79 -5.39 1.02
N ALA A 173 18.68 -5.25 2.00
CA ALA A 173 18.49 -4.38 3.17
C ALA A 173 18.51 -2.88 2.78
N ASP A 174 19.01 -2.55 1.59
CA ASP A 174 19.05 -1.19 1.05
C ASP A 174 17.70 -0.72 0.49
N ASN A 175 16.68 -1.61 0.45
CA ASN A 175 15.30 -1.16 0.30
C ASN A 175 14.83 -0.59 1.63
N VAL A 176 14.90 0.72 1.77
CA VAL A 176 14.61 1.44 3.01
C VAL A 176 13.44 2.41 2.83
N SER A 177 12.71 2.66 3.90
CA SER A 177 11.64 3.66 3.95
C SER A 177 11.31 4.01 5.40
N THR A 178 10.52 5.05 5.59
CA THR A 178 9.91 5.44 6.86
C THR A 178 8.46 4.96 6.95
N ALA A 179 7.92 4.87 8.15
CA ALA A 179 6.50 4.55 8.31
C ALA A 179 5.59 5.62 7.66
N ARG A 180 6.02 6.87 7.64
CA ARG A 180 5.32 7.99 7.02
C ARG A 180 5.26 7.83 5.49
N ASP A 181 6.37 7.55 4.85
CA ASP A 181 6.42 7.32 3.41
C ASP A 181 5.64 6.07 3.02
N LEU A 182 5.71 5.00 3.82
CA LEU A 182 4.93 3.80 3.57
C LEU A 182 3.42 4.02 3.68
N ALA A 183 2.95 4.92 4.56
CA ALA A 183 1.54 5.29 4.58
C ALA A 183 1.11 5.96 3.27
N ARG A 184 1.94 6.86 2.71
CA ARG A 184 1.71 7.46 1.39
C ARG A 184 1.73 6.40 0.28
N LEU A 185 2.69 5.47 0.33
CA LEU A 185 2.80 4.36 -0.63
C LEU A 185 1.54 3.48 -0.61
N VAL A 186 1.03 3.11 0.57
CA VAL A 186 -0.19 2.31 0.73
C VAL A 186 -1.39 2.99 0.10
N ARG A 187 -1.58 4.30 0.37
CA ARG A 187 -2.67 5.08 -0.23
C ARG A 187 -2.54 5.18 -1.75
N ALA A 188 -1.32 5.36 -2.28
CA ALA A 188 -1.10 5.38 -3.71
C ALA A 188 -1.38 4.00 -4.33
N ALA A 189 -0.97 2.92 -3.67
CA ALA A 189 -1.17 1.55 -4.13
C ALA A 189 -2.64 1.10 -4.11
N SER A 190 -3.45 1.59 -3.15
CA SER A 190 -4.87 1.22 -3.05
C SER A 190 -5.73 1.71 -4.23
N ARG A 191 -5.22 2.67 -5.00
CA ARG A 191 -5.89 3.16 -6.22
C ARG A 191 -5.80 2.20 -7.41
N TYR A 192 -5.06 1.09 -7.28
CA TYR A 192 -4.89 0.10 -8.35
C TYR A 192 -5.77 -1.13 -8.06
N PRO A 193 -6.83 -1.39 -8.86
CA PRO A 193 -7.74 -2.50 -8.62
C PRO A 193 -7.04 -3.86 -8.49
N LEU A 194 -6.03 -4.14 -9.35
CA LEU A 194 -5.29 -5.39 -9.29
C LEU A 194 -4.46 -5.53 -8.00
N ILE A 195 -3.94 -4.43 -7.46
CA ILE A 195 -3.22 -4.48 -6.17
C ILE A 195 -4.19 -4.77 -5.03
N HIS A 196 -5.36 -4.11 -5.03
CA HIS A 196 -6.42 -4.40 -4.07
C HIS A 196 -6.79 -5.89 -4.11
N GLU A 197 -7.18 -6.40 -5.27
CA GLU A 197 -7.54 -7.80 -5.47
C GLU A 197 -6.42 -8.76 -5.01
N ALA A 198 -5.19 -8.56 -5.49
CA ALA A 198 -4.07 -9.43 -5.19
C ALA A 198 -3.73 -9.46 -3.69
N THR A 199 -3.82 -8.31 -2.98
CA THR A 199 -3.43 -8.21 -1.58
C THR A 199 -4.51 -8.69 -0.61
N THR A 200 -5.77 -8.77 -1.05
CA THR A 200 -6.93 -9.23 -0.25
C THR A 200 -7.32 -10.68 -0.54
N ASN A 201 -6.92 -11.24 -1.69
CA ASN A 201 -7.13 -12.65 -1.98
C ASN A 201 -6.55 -13.57 -0.90
N ARG A 202 -7.35 -14.50 -0.39
CA ARG A 202 -6.94 -15.47 0.65
C ARG A 202 -6.03 -16.57 0.08
N SER A 203 -6.28 -17.01 -1.16
CA SER A 203 -5.47 -18.01 -1.84
C SER A 203 -5.69 -17.94 -3.36
N LEU A 204 -4.69 -18.45 -4.11
CA LEU A 204 -4.74 -18.57 -5.56
C LEU A 204 -4.16 -19.92 -5.98
N GLU A 205 -4.79 -20.59 -6.95
CA GLU A 205 -4.24 -21.75 -7.64
C GLU A 205 -3.77 -21.35 -9.02
N VAL A 206 -2.52 -21.75 -9.36
CA VAL A 206 -1.90 -21.48 -10.66
C VAL A 206 -1.36 -22.78 -11.26
N ARG A 207 -1.25 -22.83 -12.59
CA ARG A 207 -0.75 -24.01 -13.33
C ARG A 207 0.52 -23.68 -14.13
N PRO A 208 1.67 -23.49 -13.44
CA PRO A 208 2.89 -23.02 -14.08
C PRO A 208 3.62 -24.08 -14.93
N TYR A 209 3.16 -25.32 -14.93
CA TYR A 209 3.80 -26.43 -15.65
C TYR A 209 2.76 -27.21 -16.47
N LYS A 210 3.08 -27.49 -17.74
CA LYS A 210 2.26 -28.38 -18.58
C LYS A 210 2.28 -29.81 -18.01
N GLY A 211 1.10 -30.46 -17.98
CA GLY A 211 0.97 -31.84 -17.51
C GLY A 211 1.15 -32.08 -16.00
N ARG A 212 1.23 -31.02 -15.18
CA ARG A 212 1.30 -31.13 -13.72
C ARG A 212 0.08 -30.50 -13.06
N GLY A 213 -0.22 -30.95 -11.82
CA GLY A 213 -1.28 -30.38 -11.02
C GLY A 213 -1.03 -28.91 -10.64
N PRO A 214 -2.07 -28.21 -10.13
CA PRO A 214 -1.95 -26.81 -9.73
C PRO A 214 -1.05 -26.63 -8.51
N LEU A 215 -0.49 -25.44 -8.38
CA LEU A 215 0.16 -24.98 -7.17
C LEU A 215 -0.78 -23.99 -6.45
N ARG A 216 -1.15 -24.31 -5.22
CA ARG A 216 -1.96 -23.42 -4.39
C ARG A 216 -1.04 -22.52 -3.56
N TYR A 217 -1.22 -21.21 -3.66
CA TYR A 217 -0.57 -20.19 -2.83
C TYR A 217 -1.58 -19.60 -1.85
N VAL A 218 -1.11 -19.12 -0.70
CA VAL A 218 -1.94 -18.49 0.33
C VAL A 218 -1.38 -17.11 0.70
N ASN A 219 -2.26 -16.23 1.11
CA ASN A 219 -1.86 -14.90 1.55
C ASN A 219 -1.01 -14.97 2.81
N THR A 220 0.01 -14.12 2.86
CA THR A 220 0.92 -14.02 4.01
C THR A 220 0.30 -13.30 5.20
N ASN A 221 -0.71 -12.45 4.99
CA ASN A 221 -1.45 -11.78 6.05
C ASN A 221 -2.56 -12.69 6.60
N ARG A 222 -2.37 -13.20 7.81
CA ARG A 222 -3.35 -14.09 8.46
C ARG A 222 -4.62 -13.38 8.92
N LEU A 223 -4.61 -12.05 9.05
CA LEU A 223 -5.79 -11.27 9.46
C LEU A 223 -6.93 -11.36 8.44
N LEU A 224 -6.63 -11.63 7.16
CA LEU A 224 -7.62 -11.87 6.12
C LEU A 224 -8.54 -13.09 6.36
N LYS A 225 -8.19 -13.96 7.31
CA LYS A 225 -9.02 -15.10 7.73
C LYS A 225 -10.00 -14.73 8.85
N ASN A 226 -9.88 -13.54 9.42
CA ASN A 226 -10.73 -13.07 10.50
C ASN A 226 -11.74 -12.07 9.93
N ASP A 227 -13.00 -12.47 9.89
CA ASP A 227 -14.09 -11.68 9.32
C ASP A 227 -14.40 -10.38 10.11
N ALA A 228 -13.78 -10.20 11.29
CA ALA A 228 -13.84 -8.94 12.01
C ALA A 228 -12.95 -7.83 11.39
N TRP A 229 -12.19 -8.14 10.34
CA TRP A 229 -11.36 -7.19 9.61
C TRP A 229 -11.93 -6.95 8.22
N ASN A 230 -12.20 -5.69 7.89
CA ASN A 230 -12.38 -5.24 6.51
C ASN A 230 -11.03 -4.67 6.02
N ILE A 231 -10.29 -5.47 5.25
CA ILE A 231 -8.93 -5.12 4.76
C ILE A 231 -9.02 -4.88 3.26
N GLU A 232 -8.66 -3.68 2.83
CA GLU A 232 -8.64 -3.30 1.42
C GLU A 232 -7.27 -3.49 0.76
N LEU A 233 -6.20 -3.41 1.54
CA LEU A 233 -4.85 -3.67 1.08
C LEU A 233 -4.00 -4.18 2.23
N SER A 234 -3.13 -5.14 1.97
CA SER A 234 -2.10 -5.51 2.94
C SER A 234 -0.84 -6.07 2.30
N LYS A 235 0.30 -5.82 2.93
CA LYS A 235 1.56 -6.45 2.56
C LYS A 235 2.42 -6.72 3.78
N THR A 236 2.92 -7.96 3.89
CA THR A 236 3.90 -8.35 4.91
C THR A 236 5.32 -8.29 4.34
N GLY A 237 6.30 -8.11 5.21
CA GLY A 237 7.72 -8.17 4.88
C GLY A 237 8.53 -8.86 5.97
N TYR A 238 9.61 -9.53 5.58
CA TYR A 238 10.62 -10.05 6.49
C TYR A 238 11.95 -10.29 5.78
N ILE A 239 12.98 -9.72 6.31
CA ILE A 239 14.38 -10.11 6.24
C ILE A 239 14.96 -9.88 7.64
N ASN A 240 16.13 -10.41 7.94
CA ASN A 240 16.71 -10.30 9.29
C ASN A 240 16.88 -8.84 9.74
N GLU A 241 17.35 -7.98 8.83
CA GLU A 241 17.62 -6.55 9.10
C GLU A 241 16.33 -5.73 9.24
N ALA A 242 15.28 -6.10 8.50
CA ALA A 242 13.97 -5.42 8.58
C ALA A 242 13.14 -5.88 9.77
N GLY A 243 13.42 -7.05 10.35
CA GLY A 243 12.46 -7.69 11.24
C GLY A 243 11.14 -8.00 10.53
N ARG A 244 10.06 -8.14 11.28
CA ARG A 244 8.71 -8.35 10.73
C ARG A 244 8.05 -7.01 10.46
N CYS A 245 7.54 -6.85 9.24
CA CYS A 245 6.84 -5.67 8.77
C CYS A 245 5.43 -6.02 8.29
N LEU A 246 4.50 -5.09 8.47
CA LEU A 246 3.14 -5.15 7.94
C LEU A 246 2.67 -3.74 7.62
N VAL A 247 2.12 -3.58 6.43
CA VAL A 247 1.33 -2.39 6.08
C VAL A 247 -0.08 -2.86 5.71
N MET A 248 -1.07 -2.06 6.07
CA MET A 248 -2.48 -2.32 5.77
C MET A 248 -3.23 -1.03 5.51
N LEU A 249 -4.21 -1.09 4.62
CA LEU A 249 -5.38 -0.22 4.60
C LEU A 249 -6.57 -1.06 5.06
N ALA A 250 -7.26 -0.61 6.08
CA ALA A 250 -8.42 -1.30 6.63
C ALA A 250 -9.49 -0.29 7.07
N GLU A 251 -10.74 -0.69 7.07
CA GLU A 251 -11.86 0.15 7.47
C GLU A 251 -12.28 -0.10 8.92
N PHE A 252 -12.59 0.98 9.62
CA PHE A 252 -13.21 0.99 10.93
C PHE A 252 -14.47 1.85 10.88
N ARG A 253 -15.66 1.22 10.93
CA ARG A 253 -16.93 1.94 10.76
C ARG A 253 -16.98 2.77 9.46
N GLU A 254 -16.61 2.15 8.35
CA GLU A 254 -16.55 2.76 7.02
C GLU A 254 -15.49 3.87 6.85
N GLU A 255 -14.66 4.09 7.86
CA GLU A 255 -13.56 5.05 7.79
C GLU A 255 -12.24 4.33 7.49
N PRO A 256 -11.61 4.62 6.35
CA PRO A 256 -10.33 3.99 5.97
C PRO A 256 -9.18 4.47 6.87
N VAL A 257 -8.39 3.53 7.35
CA VAL A 257 -7.22 3.79 8.19
C VAL A 257 -6.01 3.02 7.67
N VAL A 258 -4.91 3.73 7.45
CA VAL A 258 -3.63 3.12 7.11
C VAL A 258 -2.88 2.77 8.38
N LEU A 259 -2.40 1.52 8.44
CA LEU A 259 -1.61 0.97 9.53
C LEU A 259 -0.24 0.56 9.00
N VAL A 260 0.82 1.05 9.61
CA VAL A 260 2.20 0.70 9.29
C VAL A 260 2.89 0.20 10.55
N PHE A 261 3.47 -1.01 10.48
CA PHE A 261 4.25 -1.61 11.57
C PHE A 261 5.57 -2.12 11.00
N LEU A 262 6.68 -1.62 11.53
CA LEU A 262 8.03 -1.93 11.05
C LEU A 262 8.90 -2.48 12.18
N ASN A 263 9.83 -3.33 11.79
CA ASN A 263 10.88 -3.89 12.64
C ASN A 263 10.34 -4.51 13.95
N ALA A 264 9.35 -5.37 13.81
CA ALA A 264 8.85 -6.16 14.93
C ALA A 264 9.65 -7.46 15.07
N PHE A 265 9.94 -7.87 16.31
CA PHE A 265 10.73 -9.05 16.59
C PHE A 265 9.98 -10.35 16.31
N GLY A 266 8.78 -10.52 16.84
CA GLY A 266 8.04 -11.77 16.76
C GLY A 266 7.26 -11.95 15.45
N LYS A 267 7.11 -13.20 15.00
CA LYS A 267 6.42 -13.56 13.74
C LYS A 267 4.99 -13.02 13.64
N LEU A 268 4.27 -12.97 14.74
CA LEU A 268 2.87 -12.52 14.80
C LEU A 268 2.73 -11.12 15.41
N THR A 269 3.84 -10.47 15.79
CA THR A 269 3.81 -9.18 16.48
C THR A 269 3.11 -8.09 15.67
N PRO A 270 3.37 -7.90 14.34
CA PRO A 270 2.66 -6.87 13.58
C PRO A 270 1.16 -7.11 13.51
N MET A 271 0.73 -8.37 13.42
CA MET A 271 -0.70 -8.72 13.44
C MET A 271 -1.32 -8.50 14.83
N GLY A 272 -0.54 -8.76 15.90
CA GLY A 272 -0.91 -8.43 17.28
C GLY A 272 -1.03 -6.92 17.49
N ASP A 273 -0.15 -6.13 16.89
CA ASP A 273 -0.21 -4.67 16.93
C ASP A 273 -1.43 -4.15 16.16
N ALA A 274 -1.73 -4.72 14.99
CA ALA A 274 -2.96 -4.40 14.26
C ALA A 274 -4.21 -4.65 15.14
N ASN A 275 -4.28 -5.79 15.84
CA ASN A 275 -5.39 -6.08 16.74
C ASN A 275 -5.44 -5.13 17.96
N ARG A 276 -4.29 -4.62 18.45
CA ARG A 276 -4.25 -3.59 19.49
C ARG A 276 -4.83 -2.28 18.98
N VAL A 277 -4.42 -1.86 17.78
CA VAL A 277 -4.98 -0.66 17.14
C VAL A 277 -6.48 -0.82 16.94
N ARG A 278 -6.95 -1.95 16.42
CA ARG A 278 -8.39 -2.19 16.25
C ARG A 278 -9.16 -2.01 17.55
N LYS A 279 -8.73 -2.66 18.64
CA LYS A 279 -9.37 -2.55 19.95
C LYS A 279 -9.34 -1.12 20.49
N TRP A 280 -8.25 -0.42 20.27
CA TRP A 280 -8.08 0.98 20.69
C TRP A 280 -9.02 1.91 19.94
N VAL A 281 -9.11 1.78 18.61
CA VAL A 281 -10.06 2.53 17.78
C VAL A 281 -11.50 2.23 18.17
N GLU A 282 -11.89 0.94 18.29
CA GLU A 282 -13.24 0.52 18.68
C GLU A 282 -13.64 1.06 20.07
N LYS A 283 -12.68 1.15 21.00
CA LYS A 283 -12.90 1.77 22.33
C LYS A 283 -13.15 3.28 22.20
N GLY A 284 -12.34 4.00 21.42
CA GLY A 284 -12.49 5.43 21.19
C GLY A 284 -13.85 5.75 20.56
N ILE A 285 -14.28 5.00 19.56
CA ILE A 285 -15.58 5.14 18.92
C ILE A 285 -16.72 4.95 19.93
N ARG A 286 -16.68 3.90 20.76
CA ARG A 286 -17.70 3.69 21.81
C ARG A 286 -17.76 4.84 22.80
N ASN A 287 -16.61 5.38 23.20
CA ASN A 287 -16.56 6.53 24.12
C ASN A 287 -17.20 7.76 23.48
N ALA A 288 -16.91 8.03 22.21
CA ALA A 288 -17.53 9.14 21.47
C ALA A 288 -19.06 9.00 21.36
N GLU A 289 -19.54 7.79 21.07
CA GLU A 289 -20.99 7.47 21.00
C GLU A 289 -21.69 7.69 22.34
N GLN A 290 -21.06 7.28 23.46
CA GLN A 290 -21.61 7.46 24.81
C GLN A 290 -21.68 8.93 25.20
N LEU A 291 -20.67 9.74 24.91
CA LEU A 291 -20.66 11.17 25.17
C LEU A 291 -21.75 11.90 24.38
N ALA A 292 -21.86 11.59 23.09
CA ALA A 292 -22.91 12.17 22.23
C ALA A 292 -24.35 11.76 22.66
N ALA A 293 -24.53 10.58 23.26
CA ALA A 293 -25.81 10.15 23.81
C ALA A 293 -26.14 10.88 25.12
N GLY A 294 -25.14 11.08 26.02
CA GLY A 294 -25.28 11.81 27.26
C GLY A 294 -25.61 13.29 27.06
N GLU A 295 -24.99 13.96 26.09
CA GLU A 295 -25.28 15.34 25.73
C GLU A 295 -26.73 15.52 25.23
N ARG A 296 -27.25 14.55 24.45
CA ARG A 296 -28.66 14.57 23.99
C ARG A 296 -29.65 14.41 25.13
N THR A 297 -29.32 13.63 26.15
CA THR A 297 -30.20 13.39 27.31
C THR A 297 -30.18 14.59 28.29
N ALA A 298 -29.10 15.36 28.32
CA ALA A 298 -28.99 16.54 29.18
C ALA A 298 -29.61 17.82 28.55
N ALA A 299 -29.99 17.78 27.27
CA ALA A 299 -30.57 18.88 26.52
C ALA A 299 -32.12 18.89 26.55
N PHE A 300 -32.76 17.95 27.24
CA PHE A 300 -34.19 17.85 27.53
C PHE A 300 -34.46 18.03 29.05
#